data_d2e8acc711372982a62e17cf8d2e2f28
#
_entry.id   d2e8acc711372982a62e17cf8d2e2f28
#
_cell.length_a   1.000
_cell.length_b   1.000
_cell.length_c   1.000
_cell.angle_alpha   90.00
_cell.angle_beta   90.00
_cell.angle_gamma   90.00
#
_symmetry.space_group_name_H-M   'P 1'
#
loop_
_entity.id
_entity.type
_entity.pdbx_description
1 polymer ?
#
loop_
_entity_poly.entity_id
_entity_poly.type
_entity_poly.pdbx_seq_one_letter_code
_entity_poly.pdbx_strand_id
1 'polypeptide(L)'
;MNETVLPLTRWGFGLALLAYLILAGYQLRRGALRRPVDRAGLALLAAVLLTASWAGVSALAMDAPGLWLVSIALDIARYAAWFVFLSRLIRQDQEAPDGLRWIEPVSYALPLLGWAALLLGGSPSGLGLVFLVSMLLSVLGLVLVEQLFRNLPEDAQWNAKPLSLGLAGTFVFDLYLFSQAVLFGGVDADAMSIRGLVHAALMPLLLLSSSRHRNWIGKIRVSQRVIFHSPRCCWWAPTCC
;
A
#
# COMPACT_ATOMS: atom_id res chain seq x y z
N MET A 1 30.72 -7.95 -3.99
CA MET A 1 29.52 -8.25 -3.19
C MET A 1 29.91 -9.34 -2.22
N ASN A 2 29.81 -9.08 -0.91
CA ASN A 2 30.23 -10.04 0.11
C ASN A 2 29.40 -11.33 0.00
N GLU A 3 30.04 -12.49 0.15
CA GLU A 3 29.38 -13.82 0.07
C GLU A 3 28.17 -14.00 1.01
N THR A 4 28.08 -13.17 2.05
CA THR A 4 26.99 -13.19 3.04
C THR A 4 25.75 -12.38 2.63
N VAL A 5 25.89 -11.37 1.75
CA VAL A 5 24.80 -10.45 1.37
C VAL A 5 23.79 -11.12 0.44
N LEU A 6 24.27 -11.93 -0.50
CA LEU A 6 23.41 -12.63 -1.48
C LEU A 6 22.40 -13.57 -0.84
N PRO A 7 22.81 -14.48 0.09
CA PRO A 7 21.84 -15.34 0.77
C PRO A 7 20.88 -14.56 1.65
N LEU A 8 21.33 -13.49 2.33
CA LEU A 8 20.46 -12.66 3.18
C LEU A 8 19.34 -12.00 2.35
N THR A 9 19.66 -11.41 1.20
CA THR A 9 18.69 -10.81 0.27
C THR A 9 17.64 -11.83 -0.17
N ARG A 10 18.08 -13.01 -0.59
CA ARG A 10 17.19 -14.09 -1.07
C ARG A 10 16.25 -14.57 0.04
N TRP A 11 16.77 -14.81 1.24
CA TRP A 11 15.94 -15.17 2.39
C TRP A 11 14.97 -14.08 2.77
N GLY A 12 15.37 -12.83 2.75
CA GLY A 12 14.51 -11.69 3.06
C GLY A 12 13.31 -11.59 2.12
N PHE A 13 13.54 -11.66 0.81
CA PHE A 13 12.46 -11.64 -0.18
C PHE A 13 11.62 -12.93 -0.15
N GLY A 14 12.23 -14.08 0.11
CA GLY A 14 11.51 -15.36 0.30
C GLY A 14 10.55 -15.31 1.49
N LEU A 15 10.99 -14.76 2.62
CA LEU A 15 10.16 -14.55 3.81
C LEU A 15 9.03 -13.56 3.52
N ALA A 16 9.30 -12.46 2.81
CA ALA A 16 8.26 -11.53 2.38
C ALA A 16 7.21 -12.23 1.50
N LEU A 17 7.64 -12.99 0.50
CA LEU A 17 6.73 -13.77 -0.35
C LEU A 17 5.82 -14.66 0.49
N LEU A 18 6.37 -15.47 1.38
CA LEU A 18 5.60 -16.38 2.23
C LEU A 18 4.61 -15.61 3.11
N ALA A 19 5.06 -14.51 3.73
CA ALA A 19 4.24 -13.69 4.61
C ALA A 19 3.03 -13.09 3.86
N TYR A 20 3.24 -12.53 2.66
CA TYR A 20 2.16 -11.98 1.84
C TYR A 20 1.25 -13.06 1.26
N LEU A 21 1.75 -14.25 0.93
CA LEU A 21 0.91 -15.40 0.51
C LEU A 21 0.02 -15.90 1.66
N ILE A 22 0.54 -15.94 2.90
CA ILE A 22 -0.26 -16.25 4.08
C ILE A 22 -1.39 -15.25 4.25
N LEU A 23 -1.11 -13.95 4.12
CA LEU A 23 -2.12 -12.89 4.20
C LEU A 23 -3.15 -13.01 3.07
N ALA A 24 -2.73 -13.29 1.83
CA ALA A 24 -3.63 -13.52 0.70
C ALA A 24 -4.55 -14.73 0.96
N GLY A 25 -4.00 -15.86 1.40
CA GLY A 25 -4.76 -17.05 1.75
C GLY A 25 -5.77 -16.81 2.88
N TYR A 26 -5.38 -16.04 3.88
CA TYR A 26 -6.26 -15.63 4.96
C TYR A 26 -7.45 -14.77 4.46
N GLN A 27 -7.19 -13.80 3.57
CA GLN A 27 -8.24 -12.96 2.98
C GLN A 27 -9.19 -13.77 2.08
N LEU A 28 -8.66 -14.71 1.28
CA LEU A 28 -9.47 -15.59 0.45
C LEU A 28 -10.39 -16.48 1.29
N ARG A 29 -9.88 -17.07 2.37
CA ARG A 29 -10.68 -17.86 3.32
C ARG A 29 -11.77 -17.03 4.01
N ARG A 30 -11.50 -15.76 4.27
CA ARG A 30 -12.50 -14.83 4.87
C ARG A 30 -13.58 -14.37 3.90
N GLY A 31 -13.46 -14.69 2.62
CA GLY A 31 -14.50 -14.44 1.64
C GLY A 31 -14.35 -13.10 0.92
N ALA A 32 -13.11 -12.64 0.69
CA ALA A 32 -12.83 -11.47 -0.14
C ALA A 32 -13.51 -11.53 -1.53
N LEU A 33 -13.81 -12.75 -2.02
CA LEU A 33 -14.51 -13.02 -3.27
C LEU A 33 -16.00 -13.35 -3.11
N ARG A 34 -16.56 -13.34 -1.88
CA ARG A 34 -17.99 -13.65 -1.66
C ARG A 34 -18.88 -12.47 -2.10
N ARG A 35 -20.03 -12.77 -2.65
CA ARG A 35 -21.02 -11.77 -3.04
C ARG A 35 -21.81 -11.26 -1.82
N PRO A 36 -22.10 -9.92 -1.73
CA PRO A 36 -21.68 -8.86 -2.66
C PRO A 36 -20.17 -8.58 -2.55
N VAL A 37 -19.53 -8.44 -3.72
CA VAL A 37 -18.07 -8.27 -3.80
C VAL A 37 -17.70 -6.92 -3.21
N ASP A 38 -16.92 -6.94 -2.12
CA ASP A 38 -16.37 -5.72 -1.52
C ASP A 38 -15.19 -5.21 -2.36
N ARG A 39 -15.40 -4.05 -3.02
CA ARG A 39 -14.39 -3.44 -3.90
C ARG A 39 -13.10 -3.08 -3.17
N ALA A 40 -13.17 -2.73 -1.89
CA ALA A 40 -11.99 -2.43 -1.08
C ALA A 40 -11.25 -3.72 -0.70
N GLY A 41 -11.97 -4.78 -0.36
CA GLY A 41 -11.39 -6.10 -0.09
C GLY A 41 -10.68 -6.68 -1.31
N LEU A 42 -11.24 -6.50 -2.53
CA LEU A 42 -10.57 -6.88 -3.78
C LEU A 42 -9.30 -6.06 -4.03
N ALA A 43 -9.34 -4.75 -3.79
CA ALA A 43 -8.16 -3.91 -3.96
C ALA A 43 -7.04 -4.29 -2.98
N LEU A 44 -7.39 -4.62 -1.73
CA LEU A 44 -6.44 -5.12 -0.75
C LEU A 44 -5.84 -6.46 -1.18
N LEU A 45 -6.67 -7.40 -1.65
CA LEU A 45 -6.19 -8.69 -2.15
C LEU A 45 -5.23 -8.51 -3.35
N ALA A 46 -5.58 -7.61 -4.30
CA ALA A 46 -4.72 -7.30 -5.44
C ALA A 46 -3.37 -6.69 -5.00
N ALA A 47 -3.38 -5.76 -4.04
CA ALA A 47 -2.17 -5.15 -3.50
C ALA A 47 -1.27 -6.20 -2.81
N VAL A 48 -1.86 -7.09 -2.03
CA VAL A 48 -1.16 -8.19 -1.35
C VAL A 48 -0.55 -9.17 -2.35
N LEU A 49 -1.31 -9.58 -3.39
CA LEU A 49 -0.83 -10.51 -4.42
C LEU A 49 0.28 -9.88 -5.27
N LEU A 50 0.15 -8.62 -5.66
CA LEU A 50 1.21 -7.91 -6.38
C LEU A 50 2.48 -7.75 -5.54
N THR A 51 2.34 -7.49 -4.23
CA THR A 51 3.50 -7.44 -3.33
C THR A 51 4.17 -8.82 -3.19
N ALA A 52 3.38 -9.89 -3.11
CA ALA A 52 3.91 -11.27 -3.11
C ALA A 52 4.64 -11.57 -4.42
N SER A 53 4.06 -11.23 -5.58
CA SER A 53 4.67 -11.44 -6.89
C SER A 53 5.97 -10.67 -7.04
N TRP A 54 6.00 -9.39 -6.60
CA TRP A 54 7.20 -8.58 -6.56
C TRP A 54 8.30 -9.22 -5.70
N ALA A 55 7.97 -9.67 -4.49
CA ALA A 55 8.95 -10.31 -3.62
C ALA A 55 9.48 -11.62 -4.23
N GLY A 56 8.62 -12.44 -4.85
CA GLY A 56 9.03 -13.66 -5.51
C GLY A 56 9.96 -13.41 -6.70
N VAL A 57 9.61 -12.46 -7.58
CA VAL A 57 10.45 -12.11 -8.73
C VAL A 57 11.76 -11.46 -8.28
N SER A 58 11.75 -10.62 -7.24
CA SER A 58 12.96 -10.02 -6.68
C SER A 58 13.93 -11.07 -6.11
N ALA A 59 13.41 -12.13 -5.46
CA ALA A 59 14.23 -13.24 -5.00
C ALA A 59 14.87 -14.00 -6.19
N LEU A 60 14.14 -14.21 -7.28
CA LEU A 60 14.63 -14.92 -8.48
C LEU A 60 15.57 -14.05 -9.33
N ALA A 61 15.39 -12.75 -9.32
CA ALA A 61 16.23 -11.79 -10.08
C ALA A 61 17.70 -11.81 -9.62
N MET A 62 17.98 -12.34 -8.44
CA MET A 62 19.36 -12.54 -7.95
C MET A 62 20.12 -13.56 -8.80
N ASP A 63 19.43 -14.60 -9.30
CA ASP A 63 20.03 -15.67 -10.11
C ASP A 63 19.84 -15.42 -11.61
N ALA A 64 18.87 -14.58 -12.00
CA ALA A 64 18.50 -14.32 -13.39
C ALA A 64 18.42 -12.80 -13.67
N PRO A 65 19.51 -12.17 -14.12
CA PRO A 65 19.57 -10.71 -14.33
C PRO A 65 18.48 -10.16 -15.26
N GLY A 66 17.96 -10.99 -16.19
CA GLY A 66 16.85 -10.59 -17.07
C GLY A 66 15.53 -10.31 -16.32
N LEU A 67 15.36 -10.82 -15.09
CA LEU A 67 14.17 -10.57 -14.27
C LEU A 67 14.21 -9.24 -13.51
N TRP A 68 15.33 -8.51 -13.55
CA TRP A 68 15.47 -7.24 -12.83
C TRP A 68 14.46 -6.19 -13.29
N LEU A 69 14.28 -6.03 -14.60
CA LEU A 69 13.27 -5.12 -15.15
C LEU A 69 11.85 -5.52 -14.74
N VAL A 70 11.56 -6.81 -14.70
CA VAL A 70 10.26 -7.32 -14.25
C VAL A 70 10.05 -7.03 -12.76
N SER A 71 11.10 -7.16 -11.95
CA SER A 71 11.05 -6.80 -10.52
C SER A 71 10.71 -5.32 -10.32
N ILE A 72 11.37 -4.39 -11.07
CA ILE A 72 11.06 -2.96 -11.00
C ILE A 72 9.63 -2.68 -11.47
N ALA A 73 9.20 -3.31 -12.56
CA ALA A 73 7.84 -3.16 -13.07
C ALA A 73 6.79 -3.59 -12.04
N LEU A 74 7.00 -4.72 -11.36
CA LEU A 74 6.14 -5.19 -10.28
C LEU A 74 6.21 -4.30 -9.04
N ASP A 75 7.37 -3.69 -8.75
CA ASP A 75 7.52 -2.73 -7.68
C ASP A 75 6.61 -1.50 -7.89
N ILE A 76 6.62 -0.93 -9.10
CA ILE A 76 5.72 0.18 -9.46
C ILE A 76 4.25 -0.28 -9.43
N ALA A 77 3.93 -1.47 -9.94
CA ALA A 77 2.57 -2.01 -9.96
C ALA A 77 2.01 -2.21 -8.53
N ARG A 78 2.83 -2.69 -7.58
CA ARG A 78 2.41 -2.83 -6.19
C ARG A 78 2.08 -1.48 -5.54
N TYR A 79 2.88 -0.41 -5.81
CA TYR A 79 2.54 0.93 -5.34
C TYR A 79 1.18 1.37 -5.87
N ALA A 80 0.94 1.22 -7.18
CA ALA A 80 -0.35 1.54 -7.78
C ALA A 80 -1.50 0.80 -7.10
N ALA A 81 -1.34 -0.50 -6.80
CA ALA A 81 -2.36 -1.29 -6.13
C ALA A 81 -2.62 -0.82 -4.69
N TRP A 82 -1.57 -0.49 -3.92
CA TRP A 82 -1.72 0.09 -2.59
C TRP A 82 -2.40 1.45 -2.63
N PHE A 83 -2.08 2.30 -3.61
CA PHE A 83 -2.73 3.61 -3.78
C PHE A 83 -4.21 3.47 -4.12
N VAL A 84 -4.56 2.53 -5.01
CA VAL A 84 -5.97 2.22 -5.32
C VAL A 84 -6.71 1.74 -4.06
N PHE A 85 -6.08 0.88 -3.26
CA PHE A 85 -6.67 0.41 -2.00
C PHE A 85 -6.88 1.56 -1.02
N LEU A 86 -5.84 2.35 -0.73
CA LEU A 86 -5.90 3.48 0.20
C LEU A 86 -6.90 4.54 -0.26
N SER A 87 -6.88 4.92 -1.55
CA SER A 87 -7.82 5.89 -2.11
C SER A 87 -9.27 5.42 -2.00
N ARG A 88 -9.54 4.13 -2.25
CA ARG A 88 -10.88 3.56 -2.05
C ARG A 88 -11.32 3.59 -0.60
N LEU A 89 -10.40 3.35 0.31
CA LEU A 89 -10.68 3.36 1.74
C LEU A 89 -10.99 4.78 2.25
N ILE A 90 -10.23 5.78 1.80
CA ILE A 90 -10.46 7.20 2.11
C ILE A 90 -11.82 7.68 1.56
N ARG A 91 -12.18 7.29 0.33
CA ARG A 91 -13.43 7.73 -0.34
C ARG A 91 -14.70 7.07 0.19
N GLN A 92 -14.59 5.98 0.92
CA GLN A 92 -15.79 5.31 1.44
C GLN A 92 -16.53 6.14 2.49
N ASP A 93 -15.88 7.12 3.10
CA ASP A 93 -16.39 7.79 4.28
C ASP A 93 -16.87 9.24 4.05
N GLN A 94 -16.49 9.90 2.95
CA GLN A 94 -16.85 11.32 2.76
C GLN A 94 -16.99 11.70 1.27
N GLU A 95 -17.86 12.68 1.00
CA GLU A 95 -17.63 13.63 -0.09
C GLU A 95 -16.24 14.22 0.16
N ALA A 96 -15.26 13.80 -0.62
CA ALA A 96 -13.85 14.15 -0.41
C ALA A 96 -13.73 15.68 -0.29
N PRO A 97 -13.15 16.21 0.78
CA PRO A 97 -12.95 17.64 0.91
C PRO A 97 -12.20 18.14 -0.32
N ASP A 98 -12.59 19.31 -0.83
CA ASP A 98 -12.07 19.86 -2.10
C ASP A 98 -10.54 19.87 -2.19
N GLY A 99 -9.86 19.95 -1.04
CA GLY A 99 -8.40 19.87 -0.92
C GLY A 99 -7.77 18.52 -1.26
N LEU A 100 -8.53 17.41 -1.31
CA LEU A 100 -8.00 16.06 -1.60
C LEU A 100 -8.25 15.60 -3.04
N ARG A 101 -8.94 16.39 -3.85
CA ARG A 101 -9.30 16.02 -5.25
C ARG A 101 -8.07 15.78 -6.14
N TRP A 102 -6.95 16.42 -5.84
CA TRP A 102 -5.69 16.25 -6.59
C TRP A 102 -4.97 14.93 -6.31
N ILE A 103 -5.20 14.30 -5.14
CA ILE A 103 -4.52 13.07 -4.75
C ILE A 103 -4.88 11.91 -5.69
N GLU A 104 -6.13 11.85 -6.12
CA GLU A 104 -6.59 10.76 -6.99
C GLU A 104 -5.87 10.74 -8.35
N PRO A 105 -5.88 11.84 -9.15
CA PRO A 105 -5.16 11.83 -10.42
C PRO A 105 -3.66 11.60 -10.25
N VAL A 106 -3.05 12.12 -9.19
CA VAL A 106 -1.62 11.90 -8.89
C VAL A 106 -1.34 10.43 -8.55
N SER A 107 -2.25 9.76 -7.83
CA SER A 107 -2.13 8.33 -7.48
C SER A 107 -2.12 7.40 -8.72
N TYR A 108 -2.67 7.83 -9.83
CA TYR A 108 -2.59 7.10 -11.11
C TYR A 108 -1.46 7.61 -12.00
N ALA A 109 -1.26 8.93 -12.08
CA ALA A 109 -0.27 9.54 -12.96
C ALA A 109 1.17 9.16 -12.57
N LEU A 110 1.48 9.12 -11.27
CA LEU A 110 2.83 8.86 -10.80
C LEU A 110 3.32 7.43 -11.10
N PRO A 111 2.54 6.34 -10.87
CA PRO A 111 2.90 5.00 -11.32
C PRO A 111 3.03 4.90 -12.85
N LEU A 112 2.16 5.57 -13.62
CA LEU A 112 2.27 5.60 -15.08
C LEU A 112 3.57 6.28 -15.54
N LEU A 113 3.98 7.37 -14.88
CA LEU A 113 5.26 8.00 -15.12
C LEU A 113 6.42 7.06 -14.80
N GLY A 114 6.32 6.26 -13.73
CA GLY A 114 7.31 5.23 -13.38
C GLY A 114 7.45 4.16 -14.47
N TRP A 115 6.33 3.69 -15.02
CA TRP A 115 6.35 2.76 -16.15
C TRP A 115 6.95 3.39 -17.42
N ALA A 116 6.61 4.65 -17.71
CA ALA A 116 7.21 5.39 -18.82
C ALA A 116 8.73 5.55 -18.63
N ALA A 117 9.17 5.89 -17.42
CA ALA A 117 10.60 5.99 -17.10
C ALA A 117 11.32 4.65 -17.27
N LEU A 118 10.68 3.53 -16.91
CA LEU A 118 11.22 2.18 -17.09
C LEU A 118 11.42 1.84 -18.57
N LEU A 119 10.51 2.26 -19.45
CA LEU A 119 10.65 2.08 -20.90
C LEU A 119 11.83 2.89 -21.47
N LEU A 120 12.19 4.01 -20.84
CA LEU A 120 13.35 4.83 -21.18
C LEU A 120 14.65 4.34 -20.51
N GLY A 121 14.56 3.32 -19.66
CA GLY A 121 15.58 2.85 -18.73
C GLY A 121 16.83 2.21 -19.36
N GLY A 122 16.93 2.15 -20.70
CA GLY A 122 18.15 1.74 -21.41
C GLY A 122 19.30 2.76 -21.35
N SER A 123 19.06 3.94 -20.75
CA SER A 123 20.06 5.00 -20.58
C SER A 123 20.35 5.26 -19.09
N PRO A 124 21.54 5.74 -18.71
CA PRO A 124 21.85 6.11 -17.32
C PRO A 124 20.88 7.15 -16.75
N SER A 125 20.41 8.07 -17.56
CA SER A 125 19.39 9.06 -17.19
C SER A 125 18.03 8.42 -16.92
N GLY A 126 17.65 7.35 -17.60
CA GLY A 126 16.42 6.62 -17.38
C GLY A 126 16.38 5.94 -16.01
N LEU A 127 17.49 5.34 -15.56
CA LEU A 127 17.58 4.73 -14.23
C LEU A 127 17.45 5.77 -13.12
N GLY A 128 18.10 6.92 -13.25
CA GLY A 128 17.96 8.02 -12.29
C GLY A 128 16.51 8.51 -12.18
N LEU A 129 15.79 8.57 -13.30
CA LEU A 129 14.36 8.93 -13.31
C LEU A 129 13.51 7.86 -12.62
N VAL A 130 13.79 6.58 -12.79
CA VAL A 130 13.10 5.48 -12.09
C VAL A 130 13.28 5.62 -10.57
N PHE A 131 14.50 5.89 -10.09
CA PHE A 131 14.74 6.08 -8.65
C PHE A 131 14.01 7.32 -8.11
N LEU A 132 14.04 8.43 -8.85
CA LEU A 132 13.31 9.64 -8.48
C LEU A 132 11.79 9.39 -8.38
N VAL A 133 11.21 8.72 -9.38
CA VAL A 133 9.78 8.39 -9.36
C VAL A 133 9.46 7.42 -8.21
N SER A 134 10.30 6.41 -7.95
CA SER A 134 10.11 5.47 -6.83
C SER A 134 10.17 6.18 -5.47
N MET A 135 11.05 7.17 -5.33
CA MET A 135 11.10 8.04 -4.15
C MET A 135 9.79 8.83 -3.99
N LEU A 136 9.29 9.44 -5.08
CA LEU A 136 8.02 10.19 -5.06
C LEU A 136 6.81 9.27 -4.79
N LEU A 137 6.82 8.03 -5.30
CA LEU A 137 5.80 7.01 -4.97
C LEU A 137 5.80 6.70 -3.46
N SER A 138 6.96 6.59 -2.83
CA SER A 138 7.07 6.36 -1.39
C SER A 138 6.52 7.54 -0.58
N VAL A 139 6.83 8.78 -0.99
CA VAL A 139 6.27 10.00 -0.37
C VAL A 139 4.75 10.04 -0.52
N LEU A 140 4.22 9.76 -1.72
CA LEU A 140 2.78 9.73 -1.96
C LEU A 140 2.10 8.65 -1.11
N GLY A 141 2.74 7.48 -0.96
CA GLY A 141 2.27 6.42 -0.08
C GLY A 141 2.12 6.88 1.37
N LEU A 142 3.12 7.61 1.90
CA LEU A 142 3.05 8.19 3.25
C LEU A 142 1.93 9.22 3.38
N VAL A 143 1.77 10.10 2.40
CA VAL A 143 0.68 11.08 2.37
C VAL A 143 -0.68 10.38 2.39
N LEU A 144 -0.87 9.32 1.58
CA LEU A 144 -2.12 8.56 1.56
C LEU A 144 -2.40 7.87 2.90
N VAL A 145 -1.38 7.29 3.55
CA VAL A 145 -1.53 6.67 4.88
C VAL A 145 -1.88 7.71 5.94
N GLU A 146 -1.24 8.88 5.90
CA GLU A 146 -1.58 10.00 6.80
C GLU A 146 -3.02 10.47 6.59
N GLN A 147 -3.42 10.69 5.33
CA GLN A 147 -4.79 11.12 5.01
C GLN A 147 -5.82 10.08 5.44
N LEU A 148 -5.54 8.79 5.24
CA LEU A 148 -6.40 7.73 5.76
C LEU A 148 -6.57 7.85 7.27
N PHE A 149 -5.47 7.97 8.01
CA PHE A 149 -5.51 7.99 9.47
C PHE A 149 -6.21 9.23 10.03
N ARG A 150 -5.99 10.40 9.40
CA ARG A 150 -6.63 11.67 9.82
C ARG A 150 -8.12 11.71 9.55
N ASN A 151 -8.58 11.06 8.49
CA ASN A 151 -10.01 11.09 8.11
C ASN A 151 -10.84 9.99 8.76
N LEU A 152 -10.23 9.06 9.50
CA LEU A 152 -10.96 8.02 10.21
C LEU A 152 -11.55 8.54 11.53
N PRO A 153 -12.82 8.16 11.87
CA PRO A 153 -13.37 8.41 13.19
C PRO A 153 -12.57 7.69 14.29
N GLU A 154 -12.57 8.22 15.51
CA GLU A 154 -11.72 7.75 16.61
C GLU A 154 -11.83 6.25 16.87
N ASP A 155 -13.05 5.70 16.85
CA ASP A 155 -13.28 4.24 17.04
C ASP A 155 -12.66 3.40 15.93
N ALA A 156 -12.58 3.92 14.68
CA ALA A 156 -11.99 3.23 13.54
C ALA A 156 -10.45 3.39 13.50
N GLN A 157 -9.91 4.48 14.04
CA GLN A 157 -8.47 4.70 14.12
C GLN A 157 -7.73 3.58 14.86
N TRP A 158 -8.28 3.10 15.97
CA TRP A 158 -7.68 1.99 16.73
C TRP A 158 -7.53 0.71 15.90
N ASN A 159 -8.48 0.44 15.02
CA ASN A 159 -8.45 -0.73 14.13
C ASN A 159 -7.52 -0.52 12.93
N ALA A 160 -7.41 0.73 12.45
CA ALA A 160 -6.56 1.10 11.34
C ALA A 160 -5.08 1.31 11.74
N LYS A 161 -4.78 1.60 13.01
CA LYS A 161 -3.40 1.81 13.50
C LYS A 161 -2.39 0.77 13.01
N PRO A 162 -2.63 -0.55 13.15
CA PRO A 162 -1.65 -1.53 12.70
C PRO A 162 -1.43 -1.50 11.19
N LEU A 163 -2.51 -1.31 10.39
CA LEU A 163 -2.41 -1.16 8.94
C LEU A 163 -1.56 0.06 8.57
N SER A 164 -1.89 1.21 9.15
CA SER A 164 -1.20 2.47 8.88
C SER A 164 0.27 2.40 9.28
N LEU A 165 0.59 1.81 10.45
CA LEU A 165 1.97 1.62 10.89
C LEU A 165 2.74 0.65 9.97
N GLY A 166 2.13 -0.46 9.58
CA GLY A 166 2.75 -1.41 8.66
C GLY A 166 3.06 -0.79 7.31
N LEU A 167 2.10 -0.09 6.69
CA LEU A 167 2.30 0.58 5.41
C LEU A 167 3.26 1.77 5.52
N ALA A 168 3.12 2.60 6.57
CA ALA A 168 4.05 3.71 6.78
C ALA A 168 5.49 3.19 6.94
N GLY A 169 5.70 2.13 7.70
CA GLY A 169 7.02 1.53 7.87
C GLY A 169 7.64 1.05 6.55
N THR A 170 6.85 0.39 5.68
CA THR A 170 7.34 -0.02 4.35
C THR A 170 7.67 1.19 3.47
N PHE A 171 6.81 2.21 3.43
CA PHE A 171 7.07 3.41 2.61
C PHE A 171 8.21 4.26 3.15
N VAL A 172 8.39 4.36 4.47
CA VAL A 172 9.55 5.05 5.07
C VAL A 172 10.85 4.36 4.69
N PHE A 173 10.89 3.03 4.76
CA PHE A 173 12.08 2.29 4.36
C PHE A 173 12.38 2.44 2.87
N ASP A 174 11.34 2.33 2.02
CA ASP A 174 11.48 2.53 0.58
C ASP A 174 11.92 3.97 0.26
N LEU A 175 11.40 4.98 0.99
CA LEU A 175 11.84 6.38 0.87
C LEU A 175 13.32 6.52 1.20
N TYR A 176 13.78 5.91 2.29
CA TYR A 176 15.19 5.88 2.64
C TYR A 176 16.03 5.27 1.51
N LEU A 177 15.66 4.08 1.03
CA LEU A 177 16.38 3.36 -0.02
C LEU A 177 16.49 4.19 -1.31
N PHE A 178 15.38 4.74 -1.79
CA PHE A 178 15.37 5.50 -3.03
C PHE A 178 15.96 6.90 -2.90
N SER A 179 15.91 7.52 -1.72
CA SER A 179 16.62 8.77 -1.48
C SER A 179 18.14 8.59 -1.57
N GLN A 180 18.65 7.49 -1.02
CA GLN A 180 20.07 7.13 -1.19
C GLN A 180 20.42 6.92 -2.67
N ALA A 181 19.57 6.20 -3.41
CA ALA A 181 19.79 5.95 -4.82
C ALA A 181 19.81 7.24 -5.67
N VAL A 182 18.96 8.20 -5.35
CA VAL A 182 18.90 9.52 -6.03
C VAL A 182 20.12 10.38 -5.67
N LEU A 183 20.54 10.38 -4.42
CA LEU A 183 21.64 11.23 -3.95
C LEU A 183 23.02 10.71 -4.39
N PHE A 184 23.22 9.39 -4.39
CA PHE A 184 24.52 8.78 -4.67
C PHE A 184 24.60 8.12 -6.05
N GLY A 185 23.53 8.20 -6.87
CA GLY A 185 23.51 7.66 -8.22
C GLY A 185 23.41 6.14 -8.31
N GLY A 186 23.08 5.45 -7.23
CA GLY A 186 22.94 4.00 -7.19
C GLY A 186 22.29 3.50 -5.91
N VAL A 187 21.71 2.31 -5.97
CA VAL A 187 21.09 1.67 -4.80
C VAL A 187 22.17 1.07 -3.91
N ASP A 188 22.10 1.36 -2.62
CA ASP A 188 22.97 0.71 -1.62
C ASP A 188 22.61 -0.80 -1.54
N ALA A 189 23.62 -1.65 -1.77
CA ALA A 189 23.45 -3.10 -1.79
C ALA A 189 23.02 -3.65 -0.42
N ASP A 190 23.53 -3.07 0.68
CA ASP A 190 23.18 -3.50 2.02
C ASP A 190 21.74 -3.13 2.36
N ALA A 191 21.31 -1.91 2.06
CA ALA A 191 19.91 -1.49 2.22
C ALA A 191 18.96 -2.32 1.35
N MET A 192 19.35 -2.62 0.09
CA MET A 192 18.56 -3.48 -0.77
C MET A 192 18.46 -4.90 -0.23
N SER A 193 19.50 -5.42 0.40
CA SER A 193 19.51 -6.78 0.97
C SER A 193 18.49 -6.97 2.08
N ILE A 194 18.27 -5.96 2.91
CA ILE A 194 17.32 -6.02 4.03
C ILE A 194 15.90 -5.60 3.66
N ARG A 195 15.67 -5.05 2.46
CA ARG A 195 14.36 -4.57 2.00
C ARG A 195 13.26 -5.64 2.15
N GLY A 196 13.56 -6.87 1.70
CA GLY A 196 12.63 -7.99 1.84
C GLY A 196 12.31 -8.32 3.30
N LEU A 197 13.32 -8.30 4.19
CA LEU A 197 13.13 -8.53 5.63
C LEU A 197 12.25 -7.47 6.27
N VAL A 198 12.43 -6.19 5.92
CA VAL A 198 11.59 -5.10 6.43
C VAL A 198 10.13 -5.32 6.04
N HIS A 199 9.87 -5.66 4.77
CA HIS A 199 8.52 -5.98 4.31
C HIS A 199 7.93 -7.19 5.04
N ALA A 200 8.72 -8.24 5.27
CA ALA A 200 8.29 -9.42 6.03
C ALA A 200 8.00 -9.08 7.50
N ALA A 201 8.85 -8.28 8.14
CA ALA A 201 8.72 -7.88 9.54
C ALA A 201 7.49 -6.98 9.81
N LEU A 202 7.09 -6.16 8.84
CA LEU A 202 5.94 -5.27 8.97
C LEU A 202 4.61 -5.95 8.59
N MET A 203 4.66 -7.10 7.90
CA MET A 203 3.47 -7.85 7.49
C MET A 203 2.57 -8.30 8.66
N PRO A 204 3.06 -8.73 9.83
CA PRO A 204 2.20 -9.09 10.96
C PRO A 204 1.26 -7.97 11.39
N LEU A 205 1.64 -6.69 11.23
CA LEU A 205 0.77 -5.54 11.50
C LEU A 205 -0.42 -5.51 10.53
N LEU A 206 -0.19 -5.81 9.26
CA LEU A 206 -1.25 -5.92 8.25
C LEU A 206 -2.19 -7.09 8.55
N LEU A 207 -1.64 -8.22 8.97
CA LEU A 207 -2.42 -9.39 9.38
C LEU A 207 -3.26 -9.08 10.63
N LEU A 208 -2.66 -8.42 11.62
CA LEU A 208 -3.35 -8.01 12.85
C LEU A 208 -4.52 -7.08 12.56
N SER A 209 -4.33 -6.09 11.68
CA SER A 209 -5.42 -5.23 11.23
C SER A 209 -6.54 -6.02 10.53
N SER A 210 -6.16 -6.94 9.65
CA SER A 210 -7.12 -7.81 8.96
C SER A 210 -7.86 -8.76 9.91
N SER A 211 -7.23 -9.19 11.03
CA SER A 211 -7.79 -10.16 11.96
C SER A 211 -8.77 -9.54 12.97
N ARG A 212 -8.52 -8.31 13.40
CA ARG A 212 -9.26 -7.68 14.51
C ARG A 212 -10.74 -7.46 14.23
N HIS A 213 -11.17 -7.29 12.98
CA HIS A 213 -12.59 -7.12 12.70
C HIS A 213 -13.05 -7.79 11.40
N ARG A 214 -14.07 -8.64 11.54
CA ARG A 214 -14.78 -9.31 10.43
C ARG A 214 -15.48 -8.32 9.49
N ASN A 215 -15.69 -7.05 9.92
CA ASN A 215 -16.42 -6.02 9.19
C ASN A 215 -15.85 -4.59 9.40
N TRP A 216 -14.52 -4.43 9.64
CA TRP A 216 -14.00 -3.08 9.88
C TRP A 216 -14.19 -2.15 8.67
N ILE A 217 -14.05 -2.70 7.46
CA ILE A 217 -14.33 -2.00 6.20
C ILE A 217 -15.84 -1.68 6.09
N GLY A 218 -16.72 -2.53 6.61
CA GLY A 218 -18.18 -2.32 6.61
C GLY A 218 -18.67 -1.40 7.74
N LYS A 219 -18.00 -1.37 8.89
CA LYS A 219 -18.37 -0.50 10.03
C LYS A 219 -18.04 0.97 9.79
N ILE A 220 -17.06 1.27 8.96
CA ILE A 220 -16.83 2.64 8.49
C ILE A 220 -18.10 3.19 7.81
N ARG A 221 -18.91 2.32 7.17
CA ARG A 221 -20.17 2.70 6.51
C ARG A 221 -21.35 3.02 7.47
N VAL A 222 -21.36 2.53 8.69
CA VAL A 222 -22.58 2.54 9.53
C VAL A 222 -22.65 3.75 10.45
N SER A 223 -21.49 4.34 10.83
CA SER A 223 -21.45 5.40 11.85
C SER A 223 -22.12 6.70 11.41
N GLN A 224 -22.11 7.06 10.13
CA GLN A 224 -22.69 8.33 9.69
C GLN A 224 -24.21 8.28 9.38
N ARG A 225 -24.78 7.12 9.09
CA ARG A 225 -26.24 7.03 8.83
C ARG A 225 -27.11 7.23 10.07
N VAL A 226 -26.57 7.05 11.26
CA VAL A 226 -27.35 7.14 12.50
C VAL A 226 -27.50 8.59 13.00
N ILE A 227 -26.56 9.48 12.65
CA ILE A 227 -26.55 10.86 13.17
C ILE A 227 -27.51 11.80 12.43
N PHE A 228 -27.87 11.50 11.17
CA PHE A 228 -28.72 12.40 10.37
C PHE A 228 -30.25 12.15 10.45
N HIS A 229 -30.69 11.18 11.22
CA HIS A 229 -32.15 10.90 11.33
C HIS A 229 -32.79 11.38 12.65
N SER A 230 -32.04 11.99 13.55
CA SER A 230 -32.57 12.38 14.86
C SER A 230 -33.04 13.85 15.05
N PRO A 231 -32.60 14.88 14.26
CA PRO A 231 -33.04 16.24 14.58
C PRO A 231 -34.20 16.77 13.74
N ARG A 232 -34.77 16.02 12.79
CA ARG A 232 -35.83 16.58 11.92
C ARG A 232 -37.27 16.40 12.41
N CYS A 233 -37.49 15.68 13.51
CA CYS A 233 -38.85 15.44 13.98
C CYS A 233 -39.35 16.42 15.09
N CYS A 234 -38.52 17.32 15.61
CA CYS A 234 -38.92 18.14 16.74
C CYS A 234 -39.14 19.64 16.48
N TRP A 235 -39.01 20.14 15.24
CA TRP A 235 -39.12 21.60 15.04
C TRP A 235 -40.29 22.07 14.17
N TRP A 236 -41.23 21.21 13.75
CA TRP A 236 -42.39 21.67 12.93
C TRP A 236 -43.74 21.09 13.39
N ALA A 237 -43.95 20.79 14.65
CA ALA A 237 -45.28 20.49 15.15
C ALA A 237 -45.56 21.16 16.53
N PRO A 238 -46.17 22.33 16.58
CA PRO A 238 -46.66 22.91 17.81
C PRO A 238 -48.02 22.37 18.26
N THR A 239 -48.41 21.16 17.81
CA THR A 239 -49.68 20.52 18.17
C THR A 239 -49.49 19.03 18.42
N CYS A 240 -49.02 18.68 19.60
CA CYS A 240 -49.32 17.42 20.28
C CYS A 240 -49.20 17.66 21.79
N CYS A 241 -50.26 18.18 22.39
CA CYS A 241 -50.64 17.88 23.77
C CYS A 241 -51.23 16.48 23.82
#